data_aaf003039b59f277d8ec306562d0dfb9
#
_entry.id   aaf003039b59f277d8ec306562d0dfb9
#
_cell.length_a   1.000
_cell.length_b   1.000
_cell.length_c   1.000
_cell.angle_alpha   90.00
_cell.angle_beta   90.00
_cell.angle_gamma   90.00
#
_symmetry.space_group_name_H-M   'P 1'
#
loop_
_entity.id
_entity.type
_entity.pdbx_description
1 polymer ?
#
loop_
_entity_poly.entity_id
_entity_poly.type
_entity_poly.pdbx_seq_one_letter_code
_entity_poly.pdbx_strand_id
1 'polypeptide(L)'
;YYRLNKAADLDGFMTAMSLNALPSINYIYADKDANVAFIHNAQYPARDNAWNWSGDMPGDRSDLIWNGYRPWSDVPKLVNPASGLVYNSNNTPYSATDGPDNLRPEDFRTSPTVHFA
;
A
#
# COMPACT_ATOMS: atom_id res chain seq x y z
N TYR A 1 -5.15 15.56 -2.96
CA TYR A 1 -6.46 15.69 -2.27
C TYR A 1 -7.57 16.13 -3.22
N TYR A 2 -7.36 17.16 -4.11
CA TYR A 2 -8.44 17.69 -4.96
C TYR A 2 -9.16 16.59 -5.77
N ARG A 3 -8.42 15.67 -6.42
CA ARG A 3 -9.00 14.58 -7.20
C ARG A 3 -9.72 13.55 -6.33
N LEU A 4 -9.25 13.29 -5.12
CA LEU A 4 -9.97 12.43 -4.16
C LEU A 4 -11.34 13.01 -3.82
N ASN A 5 -11.39 14.32 -3.53
CA ASN A 5 -12.64 15.00 -3.20
C ASN A 5 -13.61 15.10 -4.39
N LYS A 6 -13.16 14.83 -5.60
CA LYS A 6 -13.96 14.79 -6.83
C LYS A 6 -14.31 13.38 -7.28
N ALA A 7 -13.75 12.34 -6.65
CA ALA A 7 -14.11 10.97 -6.95
C ALA A 7 -15.58 10.71 -6.61
N ALA A 8 -16.33 10.21 -7.59
CA ALA A 8 -17.75 9.92 -7.44
C ALA A 8 -18.02 8.44 -7.09
N ASP A 9 -17.01 7.59 -7.28
CA ASP A 9 -17.08 6.14 -7.15
C ASP A 9 -15.68 5.55 -6.84
N LEU A 10 -15.63 4.23 -6.67
CA LEU A 10 -14.42 3.49 -6.39
C LEU A 10 -13.35 3.68 -7.48
N ASP A 11 -13.73 3.67 -8.75
CA ASP A 11 -12.79 3.82 -9.87
C ASP A 11 -12.15 5.20 -9.88
N GLY A 12 -12.93 6.23 -9.66
CA GLY A 12 -12.46 7.61 -9.50
C GLY A 12 -11.52 7.77 -8.31
N PHE A 13 -11.85 7.13 -7.17
CA PHE A 13 -11.01 7.11 -6.00
C PHE A 13 -9.67 6.41 -6.28
N MET A 14 -9.69 5.20 -6.86
CA MET A 14 -8.48 4.44 -7.21
C MET A 14 -7.60 5.19 -8.22
N THR A 15 -8.21 5.85 -9.20
CA THR A 15 -7.52 6.71 -10.17
C THR A 15 -6.82 7.89 -9.46
N ALA A 16 -7.47 8.51 -8.49
CA ALA A 16 -6.86 9.60 -7.72
C ALA A 16 -5.70 9.09 -6.85
N MET A 17 -5.85 7.91 -6.23
CA MET A 17 -4.80 7.27 -5.44
C MET A 17 -3.59 6.87 -6.28
N SER A 18 -3.81 6.42 -7.52
CA SER A 18 -2.73 5.96 -8.43
C SER A 18 -1.74 7.04 -8.83
N LEU A 19 -2.06 8.33 -8.60
CA LEU A 19 -1.10 9.42 -8.75
C LEU A 19 0.06 9.34 -7.76
N ASN A 20 -0.08 8.51 -6.72
CA ASN A 20 0.93 8.28 -5.69
C ASN A 20 1.51 9.57 -5.06
N ALA A 21 0.66 10.60 -4.95
CA ALA A 21 1.02 11.96 -4.53
C ALA A 21 0.54 12.30 -3.11
N LEU A 22 0.13 11.28 -2.35
CA LEU A 22 -0.41 11.43 -1.00
C LEU A 22 0.59 10.94 0.06
N PRO A 23 0.50 11.43 1.30
CA PRO A 23 1.32 10.94 2.41
C PRO A 23 1.20 9.43 2.59
N SER A 24 2.26 8.82 3.14
CA SER A 24 2.29 7.39 3.50
C SER A 24 1.42 7.13 4.72
N ILE A 25 0.14 6.90 4.50
CA ILE A 25 -0.86 6.52 5.51
C ILE A 25 -1.83 5.51 4.92
N ASN A 26 -2.53 4.78 5.79
CA ASN A 26 -3.62 3.91 5.37
C ASN A 26 -4.83 4.74 4.95
N TYR A 27 -5.44 4.38 3.82
CA TYR A 27 -6.70 4.95 3.35
C TYR A 27 -7.80 3.90 3.42
N ILE A 28 -8.94 4.29 3.96
CA ILE A 28 -10.18 3.51 3.97
C ILE A 28 -11.16 4.19 3.02
N TYR A 29 -11.81 3.40 2.19
CA TYR A 29 -12.88 3.83 1.30
C TYR A 29 -14.16 3.04 1.56
N ALA A 30 -15.28 3.72 1.48
CA ALA A 30 -16.61 3.11 1.41
C ALA A 30 -17.53 4.00 0.58
N ASP A 31 -18.45 3.40 -0.15
CA ASP A 31 -19.43 4.12 -0.95
C ASP A 31 -20.88 3.57 -0.79
N LYS A 32 -21.82 4.27 -1.43
CA LYS A 32 -23.25 3.90 -1.41
C LYS A 32 -23.57 2.61 -2.19
N ASP A 33 -22.65 2.17 -3.04
CA ASP A 33 -22.79 0.97 -3.88
C ASP A 33 -22.19 -0.27 -3.20
N ALA A 34 -21.96 -0.18 -1.88
CA ALA A 34 -21.41 -1.21 -1.00
C ALA A 34 -19.97 -1.61 -1.31
N ASN A 35 -19.22 -0.74 -1.98
CA ASN A 35 -17.79 -0.95 -2.12
C ASN A 35 -17.04 -0.51 -0.86
N VAL A 36 -16.07 -1.31 -0.44
CA VAL A 36 -15.13 -0.99 0.63
C VAL A 36 -13.70 -1.27 0.16
N ALA A 37 -12.74 -0.45 0.56
CA ALA A 37 -11.35 -0.70 0.26
C ALA A 37 -10.42 -0.22 1.37
N PHE A 38 -9.30 -0.92 1.50
CA PHE A 38 -8.16 -0.54 2.32
C PHE A 38 -6.94 -0.38 1.40
N ILE A 39 -6.25 0.74 1.48
CA ILE A 39 -5.03 1.00 0.72
C ILE A 39 -3.91 1.36 1.70
N HIS A 40 -2.86 0.53 1.74
CA HIS A 40 -1.64 0.85 2.46
C HIS A 40 -0.78 1.74 1.58
N ASN A 41 -1.13 3.04 1.55
CA ASN A 41 -0.54 3.98 0.60
C ASN A 41 0.85 4.40 1.02
N ALA A 42 1.81 4.23 0.12
CA ALA A 42 3.16 4.77 0.21
C ALA A 42 3.82 4.83 -1.16
N GLN A 43 4.86 5.63 -1.29
CA GLN A 43 5.81 5.54 -2.39
C GLN A 43 6.85 4.47 -2.02
N TYR A 44 6.63 3.24 -2.45
CA TYR A 44 7.52 2.11 -2.17
C TYR A 44 8.78 2.19 -3.02
N PRO A 45 9.96 2.36 -2.44
CA PRO A 45 11.20 2.42 -3.23
C PRO A 45 11.47 1.08 -3.91
N ALA A 46 11.99 1.14 -5.13
CA ALA A 46 12.50 -0.03 -5.83
C ALA A 46 13.87 -0.39 -5.24
N ARG A 47 13.89 -1.31 -4.29
CA ARG A 47 15.08 -1.78 -3.57
C ARG A 47 15.59 -3.08 -4.17
N ASP A 48 16.90 -3.28 -4.15
CA ASP A 48 17.49 -4.57 -4.48
C ASP A 48 17.28 -5.56 -3.33
N ASN A 49 16.67 -6.71 -3.64
CA ASN A 49 16.35 -7.76 -2.67
C ASN A 49 17.62 -8.55 -2.22
N ALA A 50 18.77 -8.31 -2.82
CA ALA A 50 20.04 -8.88 -2.35
C ALA A 50 20.49 -8.31 -1.00
N TRP A 51 19.91 -7.17 -0.60
CA TRP A 51 20.26 -6.47 0.63
C TRP A 51 19.20 -6.65 1.71
N ASN A 52 19.67 -6.82 2.95
CA ASN A 52 18.79 -6.77 4.13
C ASN A 52 18.56 -5.32 4.56
N TRP A 53 17.46 -4.72 4.11
CA TRP A 53 17.10 -3.32 4.37
C TRP A 53 16.57 -3.04 5.77
N SER A 54 16.46 -4.04 6.65
CA SER A 54 16.06 -3.83 8.05
C SER A 54 17.21 -3.49 8.98
N GLY A 55 18.44 -3.60 8.51
CA GLY A 55 19.66 -3.26 9.26
C GLY A 55 20.30 -1.96 8.77
N ASP A 56 21.41 -1.62 9.40
CA ASP A 56 22.24 -0.49 8.98
C ASP A 56 22.86 -0.79 7.59
N MET A 57 22.83 0.21 6.72
CA MET A 57 23.38 0.12 5.38
C MET A 57 24.66 0.94 5.26
N PRO A 58 25.69 0.44 4.49
CA PRO A 58 26.89 1.22 4.23
C PRO A 58 26.54 2.56 3.57
N GLY A 59 27.01 3.67 4.12
CA GLY A 59 26.71 5.02 3.62
C GLY A 59 27.59 5.47 2.43
N ASP A 60 28.60 4.68 2.07
CA ASP A 60 29.61 4.98 1.02
C ASP A 60 29.34 4.25 -0.30
N ARG A 61 28.14 3.66 -0.48
CA ARG A 61 27.75 2.86 -1.65
C ARG A 61 26.64 3.53 -2.45
N SER A 62 26.98 3.93 -3.67
CA SER A 62 26.02 4.56 -4.59
C SER A 62 24.96 3.58 -5.15
N ASP A 63 25.24 2.28 -5.17
CA ASP A 63 24.30 1.24 -5.59
C ASP A 63 23.14 1.00 -4.59
N LEU A 64 23.23 1.56 -3.38
CA LEU A 64 22.16 1.55 -2.40
C LEU A 64 21.19 2.75 -2.54
N ILE A 65 21.50 3.71 -3.40
CA ILE A 65 20.60 4.82 -3.68
C ILE A 65 19.42 4.32 -4.51
N TRP A 66 18.20 4.60 -4.06
CA TRP A 66 16.98 4.16 -4.75
C TRP A 66 16.83 4.87 -6.11
N ASN A 67 16.65 4.09 -7.17
CA ASN A 67 16.50 4.59 -8.55
C ASN A 67 15.03 4.73 -8.98
N GLY A 68 14.11 4.88 -8.04
CA GLY A 68 12.70 5.03 -8.33
C GLY A 68 11.79 4.32 -7.34
N TYR A 69 10.51 4.27 -7.69
CA TYR A 69 9.47 3.68 -6.86
C TYR A 69 8.75 2.57 -7.62
N ARG A 70 8.15 1.66 -6.87
CA ARG A 70 7.30 0.62 -7.41
C ARG A 70 6.05 1.21 -8.05
N PRO A 71 5.52 0.58 -9.11
CA PRO A 71 4.29 1.04 -9.76
C PRO A 71 3.08 0.91 -8.82
N TRP A 72 2.01 1.63 -9.13
CA TRP A 72 0.75 1.59 -8.37
C TRP A 72 0.16 0.18 -8.25
N SER A 73 0.38 -0.70 -9.23
CA SER A 73 -0.02 -2.10 -9.18
C SER A 73 0.51 -2.83 -7.94
N ASP A 74 1.71 -2.46 -7.49
CA ASP A 74 2.41 -3.11 -6.39
C ASP A 74 2.06 -2.52 -5.02
N VAL A 75 1.31 -1.43 -4.98
CA VAL A 75 0.83 -0.85 -3.70
C VAL A 75 -0.18 -1.81 -3.07
N PRO A 76 0.00 -2.20 -1.79
CA PRO A 76 -0.91 -3.10 -1.11
C PRO A 76 -2.34 -2.54 -1.04
N LYS A 77 -3.30 -3.24 -1.61
CA LYS A 77 -4.70 -2.85 -1.68
C LYS A 77 -5.59 -4.06 -1.42
N LEU A 78 -6.60 -3.87 -0.61
CA LEU A 78 -7.67 -4.82 -0.39
C LEU A 78 -8.97 -4.16 -0.84
N VAL A 79 -9.69 -4.78 -1.76
CA VAL A 79 -10.93 -4.23 -2.34
C VAL A 79 -12.02 -5.27 -2.24
N ASN A 80 -13.15 -4.89 -1.67
CA ASN A 80 -14.34 -5.71 -1.55
C ASN A 80 -14.06 -7.13 -1.00
N PRO A 81 -13.41 -7.26 0.18
CA PRO A 81 -13.21 -8.58 0.78
C PRO A 81 -14.55 -9.27 1.05
N ALA A 82 -14.56 -10.60 1.05
CA ALA A 82 -15.79 -11.39 1.26
C ALA A 82 -16.46 -11.12 2.60
N SER A 83 -15.69 -10.67 3.60
CA SER A 83 -16.24 -10.22 4.90
C SER A 83 -17.12 -8.97 4.80
N GLY A 84 -16.99 -8.17 3.72
CA GLY A 84 -17.61 -6.86 3.59
C GLY A 84 -17.05 -5.79 4.52
N LEU A 85 -15.95 -6.07 5.23
CA LEU A 85 -15.37 -5.21 6.25
C LEU A 85 -13.92 -4.86 5.92
N VAL A 86 -13.56 -3.61 6.13
CA VAL A 86 -12.16 -3.17 6.20
C VAL A 86 -12.00 -2.27 7.43
N TYR A 87 -10.87 -2.39 8.10
CA TYR A 87 -10.59 -1.59 9.29
C TYR A 87 -9.13 -1.14 9.33
N ASN A 88 -8.89 -0.06 10.06
CA ASN A 88 -7.56 0.49 10.27
C ASN A 88 -7.40 0.99 11.71
N SER A 89 -6.38 0.47 12.37
CA SER A 89 -5.88 0.96 13.65
C SER A 89 -4.35 1.13 13.60
N ASN A 90 -3.86 1.69 12.49
CA ASN A 90 -2.45 1.72 12.10
C ASN A 90 -1.84 0.31 11.91
N ASN A 91 -2.69 -0.66 11.60
CA ASN A 91 -2.29 -2.03 11.34
C ASN A 91 -1.63 -2.17 9.96
N THR A 92 -0.93 -3.28 9.80
CA THR A 92 -0.38 -3.68 8.51
C THR A 92 -1.49 -4.09 7.54
N PRO A 93 -1.25 -4.12 6.22
CA PRO A 93 -2.22 -4.59 5.25
C PRO A 93 -2.55 -6.08 5.39
N TYR A 94 -1.80 -6.82 6.20
CA TYR A 94 -2.00 -8.25 6.47
C TYR A 94 -3.06 -8.55 7.52
N SER A 95 -3.64 -7.51 8.13
CA SER A 95 -4.70 -7.61 9.13
C SER A 95 -5.70 -6.44 8.95
N ALA A 96 -6.19 -6.25 7.73
CA ALA A 96 -7.08 -5.16 7.36
C ALA A 96 -8.54 -5.58 7.16
N THR A 97 -8.84 -6.88 7.25
CA THR A 97 -10.18 -7.46 7.15
C THR A 97 -10.30 -8.71 7.99
N ASP A 98 -11.51 -9.24 8.15
CA ASP A 98 -11.75 -10.55 8.75
C ASP A 98 -11.68 -11.65 7.68
N GLY A 99 -11.22 -12.83 8.07
CA GLY A 99 -11.19 -14.01 7.21
C GLY A 99 -9.97 -14.13 6.30
N PRO A 100 -10.08 -14.91 5.21
CA PRO A 100 -8.93 -15.33 4.42
C PRO A 100 -8.41 -14.28 3.41
N ASP A 101 -9.15 -13.18 3.21
CA ASP A 101 -8.86 -12.20 2.17
C ASP A 101 -7.77 -11.19 2.56
N ASN A 102 -7.24 -11.29 3.78
CA ASN A 102 -6.09 -10.48 4.15
C ASN A 102 -4.93 -10.68 3.18
N LEU A 103 -4.26 -9.60 2.83
CA LEU A 103 -3.06 -9.65 2.02
C LEU A 103 -1.97 -10.43 2.76
N ARG A 104 -1.05 -11.04 2.01
CA ARG A 104 0.05 -11.80 2.58
C ARG A 104 1.39 -11.16 2.20
N PRO A 105 2.39 -11.21 3.07
CA PRO A 105 3.72 -10.66 2.77
C PRO A 105 4.32 -11.19 1.47
N GLU A 106 4.09 -12.47 1.16
CA GLU A 106 4.58 -13.14 -0.03
C GLU A 106 3.94 -12.66 -1.34
N ASP A 107 2.75 -12.02 -1.27
CA ASP A 107 2.06 -11.45 -2.43
C ASP A 107 2.75 -10.16 -2.91
N PHE A 108 3.59 -9.57 -2.06
CA PHE A 108 4.34 -8.36 -2.37
C PHE A 108 5.83 -8.71 -2.50
N ARG A 109 6.37 -8.60 -3.71
CA ARG A 109 7.81 -8.76 -3.99
C ARG A 109 8.65 -7.60 -3.44
N THR A 110 8.20 -6.97 -2.39
CA THR A 110 9.01 -6.08 -1.59
C THR A 110 9.84 -6.95 -0.65
N SER A 111 11.10 -6.61 -0.48
CA SER A 111 11.97 -7.25 0.51
C SER A 111 11.17 -7.64 1.75
N PRO A 112 11.37 -8.86 2.32
CA PRO A 112 10.71 -9.28 3.56
C PRO A 112 10.92 -8.32 4.73
N THR A 113 11.64 -7.27 4.53
CA THR A 113 12.06 -6.24 5.48
C THR A 113 11.32 -4.91 5.34
N VAL A 114 10.18 -4.85 4.67
CA VAL A 114 9.27 -3.72 4.91
C VAL A 114 8.64 -3.95 6.28
N HIS A 115 9.35 -3.58 7.33
CA HIS A 115 8.77 -3.44 8.65
C HIS A 115 7.80 -2.26 8.58
N PHE A 116 6.52 -2.59 8.57
CA PHE A 116 5.48 -1.64 8.92
C PHE A 116 5.52 -1.55 10.46
N ALA A 117 6.27 -0.59 10.97
CA ALA A 117 6.20 -0.22 12.37
C ALA A 117 4.95 0.61 12.62
#